data_34daf82c6d502e331a785f74fd5875d6
#
_entry.id   34daf82c6d502e331a785f74fd5875d6
#
_cell.length_a   1.000
_cell.length_b   1.000
_cell.length_c   1.000
_cell.angle_alpha   90.00
_cell.angle_beta   90.00
_cell.angle_gamma   90.00
#
_symmetry.space_group_name_H-M   'P 1'
#
loop_
_entity.id
_entity.type
_entity.pdbx_description
1 polymer ?
#
loop_
_entity_poly.entity_id
_entity_poly.type
_entity_poly.pdbx_seq_one_letter_code
_entity_poly.pdbx_strand_id
1 'polypeptide(L)'
;MSAAEIKTNTDQKMQKSLEALKTNLAKIRSGRANPGILEHIHVDYYGNPTPLSQVASLGLADARTINVQPFEKTMVAAIEKAIRDSDLGLNPASQGTVIRVPMPALTEERRRELTKVVKSEGEDTKIAVRNLRRDANEHLKRLTKDKEISEDDERRATDDIQKMTDKAVIDIDKIIVEKEKEIMTV
;
A
#
# COMPACT_ATOMS: atom_id res chain seq x y z
N MET A 1 28.15 18.90 -1.86
CA MET A 1 26.89 18.44 -2.52
C MET A 1 26.40 19.61 -3.36
N SER A 2 26.24 19.42 -4.66
CA SER A 2 25.78 20.48 -5.57
C SER A 2 24.27 20.75 -5.43
N ALA A 3 23.80 21.91 -5.90
CA ALA A 3 22.37 22.21 -5.91
C ALA A 3 21.55 21.18 -6.71
N ALA A 4 22.12 20.65 -7.81
CA ALA A 4 21.49 19.59 -8.60
C ALA A 4 21.37 18.28 -7.81
N GLU A 5 22.40 17.89 -7.06
CA GLU A 5 22.35 16.70 -6.19
C GLU A 5 21.33 16.86 -5.06
N ILE A 6 21.23 18.04 -4.47
CA ILE A 6 20.21 18.33 -3.45
C ILE A 6 18.82 18.14 -4.01
N LYS A 7 18.53 18.67 -5.21
CA LYS A 7 17.26 18.51 -5.90
C LYS A 7 16.94 17.04 -6.16
N THR A 8 17.86 16.31 -6.76
CA THR A 8 17.69 14.88 -7.09
C THR A 8 17.46 14.03 -5.84
N ASN A 9 18.26 14.24 -4.79
CA ASN A 9 18.12 13.52 -3.53
C ASN A 9 16.79 13.83 -2.85
N THR A 10 16.34 15.08 -2.91
CA THR A 10 15.06 15.50 -2.33
C THR A 10 13.90 14.84 -3.06
N ASP A 11 13.91 14.85 -4.39
CA ASP A 11 12.90 14.17 -5.20
C ASP A 11 12.83 12.67 -4.88
N GLN A 12 13.96 11.98 -4.87
CA GLN A 12 14.03 10.56 -4.53
C GLN A 12 13.47 10.25 -3.13
N LYS A 13 13.76 11.10 -2.14
CA LYS A 13 13.22 10.95 -0.79
C LYS A 13 11.71 11.19 -0.74
N MET A 14 11.20 12.17 -1.50
CA MET A 14 9.77 12.42 -1.63
C MET A 14 9.06 11.23 -2.28
N GLN A 15 9.61 10.67 -3.36
CA GLN A 15 9.06 9.46 -4.00
C GLN A 15 9.04 8.26 -3.05
N LYS A 16 10.10 8.03 -2.28
CA LYS A 16 10.12 6.99 -1.25
C LYS A 16 9.03 7.19 -0.19
N SER A 17 8.75 8.43 0.20
CA SER A 17 7.67 8.73 1.15
C SER A 17 6.29 8.39 0.57
N LEU A 18 6.06 8.64 -0.73
CA LEU A 18 4.83 8.27 -1.41
C LEU A 18 4.69 6.74 -1.54
N GLU A 19 5.77 6.04 -1.86
CA GLU A 19 5.79 4.56 -1.92
C GLU A 19 5.51 3.94 -0.54
N ALA A 20 6.12 4.49 0.52
CA ALA A 20 5.86 4.06 1.89
C ALA A 20 4.38 4.26 2.27
N LEU A 21 3.78 5.40 1.89
CA LEU A 21 2.35 5.64 2.08
C LEU A 21 1.50 4.58 1.38
N LYS A 22 1.77 4.30 0.11
CA LYS A 22 1.06 3.25 -0.65
C LYS A 22 1.17 1.88 0.03
N THR A 23 2.36 1.53 0.49
CA THR A 23 2.62 0.27 1.20
C THR A 23 1.85 0.20 2.52
N ASN A 24 1.82 1.29 3.29
CA ASN A 24 1.08 1.34 4.56
C ASN A 24 -0.43 1.25 4.33
N LEU A 25 -0.94 1.95 3.32
CA LEU A 25 -2.36 1.90 2.97
C LEU A 25 -2.79 0.53 2.42
N ALA A 26 -1.91 -0.18 1.72
CA ALA A 26 -2.17 -1.54 1.24
C ALA A 26 -2.40 -2.54 2.39
N LYS A 27 -1.81 -2.31 3.56
CA LYS A 27 -2.02 -3.13 4.77
C LYS A 27 -3.40 -2.92 5.40
N ILE A 28 -4.07 -1.82 5.09
CA ILE A 28 -5.41 -1.52 5.60
C ILE A 28 -6.42 -2.36 4.81
N ARG A 29 -7.08 -3.29 5.51
CA ARG A 29 -8.11 -4.14 4.91
C ARG A 29 -9.36 -3.31 4.64
N SER A 30 -9.65 -3.08 3.37
CA SER A 30 -10.84 -2.35 2.91
C SER A 30 -12.09 -3.21 2.76
N GLY A 31 -12.01 -4.52 3.06
CA GLY A 31 -13.07 -5.50 2.77
C GLY A 31 -13.07 -5.98 1.31
N ARG A 32 -12.16 -5.45 0.49
CA ARG A 32 -11.97 -5.89 -0.89
C ARG A 32 -11.16 -7.18 -0.93
N ALA A 33 -11.60 -8.13 -1.76
CA ALA A 33 -10.88 -9.38 -1.95
C ALA A 33 -9.53 -9.14 -2.64
N ASN A 34 -8.48 -9.72 -2.07
CA ASN A 34 -7.15 -9.74 -2.65
C ASN A 34 -6.58 -11.16 -2.51
N PRO A 35 -6.31 -11.88 -3.61
CA PRO A 35 -5.74 -13.22 -3.57
C PRO A 35 -4.45 -13.32 -2.75
N GLY A 36 -3.63 -12.27 -2.73
CA GLY A 36 -2.41 -12.20 -1.93
C GLY A 36 -2.60 -12.41 -0.43
N ILE A 37 -3.81 -12.24 0.10
CA ILE A 37 -4.13 -12.53 1.51
C ILE A 37 -3.95 -14.03 1.80
N LEU A 38 -4.20 -14.88 0.83
CA LEU A 38 -4.16 -16.34 0.96
C LEU A 38 -2.78 -16.93 0.66
N GLU A 39 -1.85 -16.17 0.09
CA GLU A 39 -0.53 -16.68 -0.33
C GLU A 39 0.33 -17.21 0.84
N HIS A 40 0.12 -16.69 2.03
CA HIS A 40 0.85 -17.10 3.22
C HIS A 40 0.26 -18.31 3.94
N ILE A 41 -0.89 -18.82 3.48
CA ILE A 41 -1.51 -20.01 4.07
C ILE A 41 -0.74 -21.24 3.56
N HIS A 42 -0.38 -22.12 4.48
CA HIS A 42 0.23 -23.40 4.18
C HIS A 42 -0.80 -24.52 4.33
N VAL A 43 -0.80 -25.42 3.37
CA VAL A 43 -1.67 -26.60 3.33
C VAL A 43 -0.79 -27.83 3.49
N ASP A 44 -1.30 -28.83 4.20
CA ASP A 44 -0.65 -30.15 4.25
C ASP A 44 -0.82 -30.84 2.89
N TYR A 45 0.26 -30.88 2.12
CA TYR A 45 0.33 -31.57 0.84
C TYR A 45 1.18 -32.83 1.00
N TYR A 46 0.52 -33.99 1.14
CA TYR A 46 1.16 -35.29 1.37
C TYR A 46 2.19 -35.28 2.51
N GLY A 47 1.87 -34.65 3.64
CA GLY A 47 2.71 -34.56 4.81
C GLY A 47 3.71 -33.40 4.80
N ASN A 48 3.71 -32.56 3.77
CA ASN A 48 4.59 -31.39 3.67
C ASN A 48 3.77 -30.08 3.68
N PRO A 49 4.10 -29.10 4.56
CA PRO A 49 3.47 -27.81 4.53
C PRO A 49 3.86 -27.07 3.24
N THR A 50 2.89 -26.83 2.37
CA THR A 50 3.08 -26.23 1.05
C THR A 50 2.26 -24.95 0.94
N PRO A 51 2.81 -23.84 0.40
CA PRO A 51 2.06 -22.62 0.17
C PRO A 51 0.82 -22.86 -0.69
N LEU A 52 -0.30 -22.24 -0.36
CA LEU A 52 -1.57 -22.42 -1.06
C LEU A 52 -1.46 -22.13 -2.57
N SER A 53 -0.65 -21.15 -2.95
CA SER A 53 -0.41 -20.78 -4.35
C SER A 53 0.26 -21.87 -5.19
N GLN A 54 0.88 -22.87 -4.55
CA GLN A 54 1.53 -24.00 -5.24
C GLN A 54 0.57 -25.19 -5.44
N VAL A 55 -0.53 -25.24 -4.72
CA VAL A 55 -1.51 -26.33 -4.79
C VAL A 55 -2.86 -25.93 -5.38
N ALA A 56 -3.07 -24.62 -5.58
CA ALA A 56 -4.31 -24.07 -6.14
C ALA A 56 -4.05 -22.80 -6.96
N SER A 57 -4.94 -22.55 -7.90
CA SER A 57 -5.03 -21.25 -8.59
C SER A 57 -5.89 -20.30 -7.76
N LEU A 58 -5.39 -19.09 -7.54
CA LEU A 58 -6.09 -18.03 -6.80
C LEU A 58 -6.57 -16.96 -7.77
N GLY A 59 -7.85 -16.63 -7.72
CA GLY A 59 -8.44 -15.60 -8.57
C GLY A 59 -9.57 -14.86 -7.86
N LEU A 60 -10.09 -13.82 -8.48
CA LEU A 60 -11.25 -13.07 -7.99
C LEU A 60 -12.51 -13.56 -8.67
N ALA A 61 -13.53 -13.89 -7.89
CA ALA A 61 -14.89 -14.11 -8.41
C ALA A 61 -15.64 -12.78 -8.58
N ASP A 62 -15.50 -11.91 -7.59
CA ASP A 62 -16.05 -10.57 -7.53
C ASP A 62 -15.20 -9.68 -6.59
N ALA A 63 -15.63 -8.45 -6.34
CA ALA A 63 -14.90 -7.50 -5.51
C ALA A 63 -14.65 -7.95 -4.06
N ARG A 64 -15.40 -8.95 -3.57
CA ARG A 64 -15.39 -9.44 -2.18
C ARG A 64 -15.15 -10.93 -2.04
N THR A 65 -15.03 -11.67 -3.13
CA THR A 65 -14.91 -13.13 -3.10
C THR A 65 -13.68 -13.60 -3.86
N ILE A 66 -12.86 -14.41 -3.20
CA ILE A 66 -11.71 -15.07 -3.83
C ILE A 66 -12.17 -16.47 -4.25
N ASN A 67 -11.85 -16.85 -5.48
CA ASN A 67 -11.96 -18.22 -5.95
C ASN A 67 -10.63 -18.93 -5.76
N VAL A 68 -10.68 -20.06 -5.08
CA VAL A 68 -9.54 -20.98 -4.93
C VAL A 68 -9.87 -22.25 -5.70
N GLN A 69 -9.12 -22.51 -6.75
CA GLN A 69 -9.31 -23.71 -7.57
C GLN A 69 -8.11 -24.66 -7.36
N PRO A 70 -8.27 -25.72 -6.56
CA PRO A 70 -7.24 -26.71 -6.37
C PRO A 70 -6.84 -27.38 -7.68
N PHE A 71 -5.55 -27.65 -7.86
CA PHE A 71 -5.07 -28.41 -9.00
C PHE A 71 -5.47 -29.88 -8.92
N GLU A 72 -5.60 -30.41 -7.70
CA GLU A 72 -6.07 -31.75 -7.43
C GLU A 72 -7.39 -31.74 -6.66
N LYS A 73 -8.38 -32.48 -7.15
CA LYS A 73 -9.70 -32.60 -6.51
C LYS A 73 -9.65 -33.13 -5.08
N THR A 74 -8.68 -33.98 -4.80
CA THR A 74 -8.47 -34.57 -3.47
C THR A 74 -8.03 -33.56 -2.42
N MET A 75 -7.50 -32.40 -2.85
CA MET A 75 -7.00 -31.36 -1.97
C MET A 75 -8.06 -30.35 -1.52
N VAL A 76 -9.28 -30.39 -2.07
CA VAL A 76 -10.36 -29.44 -1.75
C VAL A 76 -10.60 -29.35 -0.25
N ALA A 77 -10.79 -30.48 0.42
CA ALA A 77 -11.08 -30.52 1.86
C ALA A 77 -9.89 -30.00 2.71
N ALA A 78 -8.67 -30.36 2.33
CA ALA A 78 -7.46 -29.91 3.05
C ALA A 78 -7.24 -28.41 2.90
N ILE A 79 -7.45 -27.87 1.71
CA ILE A 79 -7.33 -26.43 1.42
C ILE A 79 -8.42 -25.64 2.15
N GLU A 80 -9.67 -26.12 2.10
CA GLU A 80 -10.79 -25.50 2.82
C GLU A 80 -10.53 -25.44 4.32
N LYS A 81 -10.05 -26.55 4.90
CA LYS A 81 -9.66 -26.60 6.31
C LYS A 81 -8.54 -25.62 6.64
N ALA A 82 -7.48 -25.57 5.83
CA ALA A 82 -6.35 -24.69 6.05
C ALA A 82 -6.76 -23.20 6.02
N ILE A 83 -7.68 -22.81 5.13
CA ILE A 83 -8.22 -21.46 5.06
C ILE A 83 -9.09 -21.15 6.29
N ARG A 84 -9.92 -22.09 6.71
CA ARG A 84 -10.80 -21.94 7.88
C ARG A 84 -9.99 -21.82 9.18
N ASP A 85 -8.95 -22.62 9.33
CA ASP A 85 -8.11 -22.66 10.52
C ASP A 85 -7.08 -21.52 10.55
N SER A 86 -6.98 -20.71 9.48
CA SER A 86 -6.11 -19.55 9.43
C SER A 86 -6.61 -18.42 10.34
N ASP A 87 -5.67 -17.59 10.83
CA ASP A 87 -5.98 -16.42 11.68
C ASP A 87 -6.72 -15.29 10.94
N LEU A 88 -7.10 -15.52 9.67
CA LEU A 88 -7.74 -14.51 8.82
C LEU A 88 -9.24 -14.36 9.06
N GLY A 89 -9.87 -15.28 9.80
CA GLY A 89 -11.32 -15.23 10.09
C GLY A 89 -12.20 -15.42 8.85
N LEU A 90 -11.74 -16.22 7.89
CA LEU A 90 -12.44 -16.49 6.64
C LEU A 90 -13.33 -17.72 6.74
N ASN A 91 -14.46 -17.70 6.03
CA ASN A 91 -15.38 -18.82 5.91
C ASN A 91 -15.41 -19.36 4.48
N PRO A 92 -14.50 -20.27 4.11
CA PRO A 92 -14.49 -20.88 2.79
C PRO A 92 -15.70 -21.80 2.61
N ALA A 93 -16.26 -21.81 1.40
CA ALA A 93 -17.34 -22.71 1.01
C ALA A 93 -16.99 -23.37 -0.33
N SER A 94 -16.92 -24.70 -0.35
CA SER A 94 -16.65 -25.45 -1.57
C SER A 94 -17.93 -25.63 -2.40
N GLN A 95 -17.81 -25.36 -3.70
CA GLN A 95 -18.81 -25.68 -4.71
C GLN A 95 -18.17 -26.58 -5.79
N GLY A 96 -18.34 -27.87 -5.66
CA GLY A 96 -17.66 -28.85 -6.50
C GLY A 96 -16.15 -28.82 -6.26
N THR A 97 -15.39 -28.44 -7.26
CA THR A 97 -13.91 -28.34 -7.18
C THR A 97 -13.41 -26.92 -6.89
N VAL A 98 -14.29 -25.93 -6.80
CA VAL A 98 -13.93 -24.54 -6.53
C VAL A 98 -14.31 -24.18 -5.10
N ILE A 99 -13.39 -23.55 -4.39
CA ILE A 99 -13.62 -23.04 -3.05
C ILE A 99 -13.82 -21.53 -3.15
N ARG A 100 -14.98 -21.05 -2.70
CA ARG A 100 -15.27 -19.60 -2.64
C ARG A 100 -14.97 -19.10 -1.25
N VAL A 101 -14.16 -18.03 -1.19
CA VAL A 101 -13.74 -17.40 0.06
C VAL A 101 -14.26 -15.97 0.07
N PRO A 102 -15.44 -15.70 0.67
CA PRO A 102 -15.97 -14.36 0.79
C PRO A 102 -15.19 -13.60 1.86
N MET A 103 -14.86 -12.33 1.57
CA MET A 103 -14.30 -11.44 2.56
C MET A 103 -15.37 -10.95 3.52
N PRO A 104 -15.09 -10.85 4.84
CA PRO A 104 -16.01 -10.26 5.80
C PRO A 104 -16.37 -8.83 5.41
N ALA A 105 -17.66 -8.49 5.48
CA ALA A 105 -18.12 -7.14 5.23
C ALA A 105 -17.64 -6.20 6.35
N LEU A 106 -17.15 -5.01 5.99
CA LEU A 106 -16.88 -3.97 6.95
C LEU A 106 -18.20 -3.34 7.42
N THR A 107 -18.32 -3.10 8.73
CA THR A 107 -19.41 -2.29 9.28
C THR A 107 -19.21 -0.83 8.88
N GLU A 108 -20.28 -0.04 8.85
CA GLU A 108 -20.20 1.40 8.58
C GLU A 108 -19.28 2.12 9.57
N GLU A 109 -19.37 1.74 10.83
CA GLU A 109 -18.50 2.28 11.90
C GLU A 109 -17.02 1.98 11.61
N ARG A 110 -16.70 0.74 11.25
CA ARG A 110 -15.33 0.34 10.91
C ARG A 110 -14.81 1.07 9.66
N ARG A 111 -15.65 1.30 8.66
CA ARG A 111 -15.28 2.11 7.48
C ARG A 111 -14.92 3.53 7.87
N ARG A 112 -15.69 4.15 8.75
CA ARG A 112 -15.41 5.51 9.25
C ARG A 112 -14.09 5.58 10.03
N GLU A 113 -13.80 4.58 10.87
CA GLU A 113 -12.53 4.49 11.59
C GLU A 113 -11.35 4.36 10.62
N LEU A 114 -11.44 3.46 9.64
CA LEU A 114 -10.41 3.26 8.64
C LEU A 114 -10.17 4.51 7.79
N THR A 115 -11.21 5.25 7.44
CA THR A 115 -11.10 6.53 6.74
C THR A 115 -10.30 7.56 7.55
N LYS A 116 -10.50 7.61 8.87
CA LYS A 116 -9.70 8.48 9.75
C LYS A 116 -8.23 8.06 9.75
N VAL A 117 -7.95 6.76 9.82
CA VAL A 117 -6.57 6.23 9.75
C VAL A 117 -5.91 6.60 8.44
N VAL A 118 -6.61 6.43 7.31
CA VAL A 118 -6.10 6.80 5.98
C VAL A 118 -5.76 8.28 5.89
N LYS A 119 -6.62 9.15 6.42
CA LYS A 119 -6.36 10.60 6.46
C LYS A 119 -5.15 10.95 7.32
N SER A 120 -5.01 10.31 8.48
CA SER A 120 -3.85 10.51 9.36
C SER A 120 -2.54 10.11 8.68
N GLU A 121 -2.48 8.96 8.03
CA GLU A 121 -1.32 8.52 7.25
C GLU A 121 -0.96 9.51 6.13
N GLY A 122 -1.97 10.07 5.47
CA GLY A 122 -1.77 11.10 4.45
C GLY A 122 -1.19 12.39 5.02
N GLU A 123 -1.70 12.87 6.15
CA GLU A 123 -1.16 14.08 6.79
C GLU A 123 0.27 13.88 7.29
N ASP A 124 0.57 12.74 7.89
CA ASP A 124 1.93 12.41 8.33
C ASP A 124 2.91 12.38 7.15
N THR A 125 2.49 11.83 6.01
CA THR A 125 3.30 11.84 4.78
C THR A 125 3.50 13.25 4.23
N LYS A 126 2.49 14.12 4.27
CA LYS A 126 2.62 15.52 3.87
C LYS A 126 3.60 16.28 4.78
N ILE A 127 3.56 16.02 6.08
CA ILE A 127 4.52 16.58 7.04
C ILE A 127 5.94 16.14 6.68
N ALA A 128 6.15 14.85 6.39
CA ALA A 128 7.45 14.32 5.98
C ALA A 128 7.96 15.01 4.70
N VAL A 129 7.12 15.15 3.68
CA VAL A 129 7.48 15.83 2.42
C VAL A 129 7.83 17.32 2.65
N ARG A 130 7.08 18.01 3.50
CA ARG A 130 7.38 19.41 3.85
C ARG A 130 8.69 19.55 4.63
N ASN A 131 9.03 18.59 5.49
CA ASN A 131 10.31 18.56 6.19
C ASN A 131 11.46 18.35 5.21
N LEU A 132 11.34 17.43 4.25
CA LEU A 132 12.32 17.23 3.18
C LEU A 132 12.58 18.53 2.39
N ARG A 133 11.54 19.30 2.09
CA ARG A 133 11.69 20.62 1.47
C ARG A 133 12.47 21.58 2.36
N ARG A 134 12.16 21.65 3.67
CA ARG A 134 12.86 22.54 4.60
C ARG A 134 14.35 22.20 4.67
N ASP A 135 14.67 20.92 4.82
CA ASP A 135 16.05 20.45 4.87
C ASP A 135 16.82 20.80 3.59
N ALA A 136 16.19 20.59 2.42
CA ALA A 136 16.78 20.94 1.14
C ALA A 136 17.05 22.44 1.02
N ASN A 137 16.09 23.28 1.42
CA ASN A 137 16.24 24.74 1.39
C ASN A 137 17.35 25.21 2.36
N GLU A 138 17.51 24.55 3.49
CA GLU A 138 18.57 24.84 4.44
C GLU A 138 19.96 24.50 3.88
N HIS A 139 20.08 23.38 3.17
CA HIS A 139 21.29 23.00 2.46
C HIS A 139 21.63 24.02 1.36
N LEU A 140 20.65 24.47 0.57
CA LEU A 140 20.86 25.48 -0.47
C LEU A 140 21.35 26.80 0.12
N LYS A 141 20.76 27.26 1.24
CA LYS A 141 21.21 28.47 1.95
C LYS A 141 22.66 28.38 2.43
N ARG A 142 23.10 27.20 2.89
CA ARG A 142 24.50 26.96 3.26
C ARG A 142 25.44 27.13 2.06
N LEU A 143 25.07 26.51 0.91
CA LEU A 143 25.89 26.67 -0.31
C LEU A 143 26.02 28.14 -0.76
N THR A 144 24.94 28.91 -0.65
CA THR A 144 25.00 30.36 -0.94
C THR A 144 25.87 31.10 0.03
N LYS A 145 25.77 30.82 1.34
CA LYS A 145 26.62 31.42 2.38
C LYS A 145 28.09 31.10 2.17
N ASP A 146 28.40 29.88 1.75
CA ASP A 146 29.74 29.39 1.48
C ASP A 146 30.24 29.84 0.09
N LYS A 147 29.43 30.62 -0.64
CA LYS A 147 29.71 31.14 -2.00
C LYS A 147 29.95 30.05 -3.05
N GLU A 148 29.40 28.87 -2.83
CA GLU A 148 29.45 27.75 -3.79
C GLU A 148 28.42 27.91 -4.91
N ILE A 149 27.29 28.59 -4.63
CA ILE A 149 26.26 28.95 -5.61
C ILE A 149 25.87 30.43 -5.47
N SER A 150 25.30 31.00 -6.52
CA SER A 150 24.75 32.35 -6.48
C SER A 150 23.37 32.40 -5.79
N GLU A 151 22.94 33.60 -5.37
CA GLU A 151 21.59 33.82 -4.83
C GLU A 151 20.51 33.50 -5.86
N ASP A 152 20.77 33.76 -7.15
CA ASP A 152 19.85 33.42 -8.23
C ASP A 152 19.73 31.90 -8.43
N ASP A 153 20.81 31.14 -8.28
CA ASP A 153 20.80 29.70 -8.33
C ASP A 153 20.06 29.09 -7.13
N GLU A 154 20.26 29.63 -5.93
CA GLU A 154 19.51 29.28 -4.74
C GLU A 154 18.01 29.47 -4.96
N ARG A 155 17.61 30.63 -5.47
CA ARG A 155 16.22 30.97 -5.74
C ARG A 155 15.58 30.00 -6.71
N ARG A 156 16.25 29.72 -7.85
CA ARG A 156 15.76 28.76 -8.85
C ARG A 156 15.61 27.37 -8.27
N ALA A 157 16.61 26.90 -7.52
CA ALA A 157 16.56 25.58 -6.90
C ALA A 157 15.44 25.49 -5.84
N THR A 158 15.23 26.53 -5.04
CA THR A 158 14.14 26.62 -4.07
C THR A 158 12.77 26.57 -4.75
N ASP A 159 12.59 27.29 -5.86
CA ASP A 159 11.36 27.27 -6.64
C ASP A 159 11.08 25.86 -7.23
N ASP A 160 12.11 25.19 -7.72
CA ASP A 160 11.99 23.83 -8.24
C ASP A 160 11.60 22.83 -7.14
N ILE A 161 12.21 22.92 -5.97
CA ILE A 161 11.88 22.10 -4.80
C ILE A 161 10.46 22.38 -4.31
N GLN A 162 10.01 23.63 -4.38
CA GLN A 162 8.62 23.98 -4.06
C GLN A 162 7.65 23.31 -5.02
N LYS A 163 7.90 23.34 -6.32
CA LYS A 163 7.08 22.65 -7.34
C LYS A 163 7.03 21.14 -7.12
N MET A 164 8.16 20.52 -6.77
CA MET A 164 8.22 19.10 -6.42
C MET A 164 7.35 18.78 -5.20
N THR A 165 7.43 19.64 -4.18
CA THR A 165 6.64 19.51 -2.95
C THR A 165 5.15 19.62 -3.24
N ASP A 166 4.74 20.60 -4.02
CA ASP A 166 3.33 20.81 -4.40
C ASP A 166 2.79 19.61 -5.18
N LYS A 167 3.58 19.08 -6.11
CA LYS A 167 3.22 17.85 -6.85
C LYS A 167 3.09 16.65 -5.92
N ALA A 168 4.04 16.45 -5.01
CA ALA A 168 3.99 15.35 -4.05
C ALA A 168 2.74 15.43 -3.16
N VAL A 169 2.36 16.63 -2.69
CA VAL A 169 1.14 16.83 -1.90
C VAL A 169 -0.12 16.48 -2.70
N ILE A 170 -0.18 16.90 -3.97
CA ILE A 170 -1.31 16.55 -4.87
C ILE A 170 -1.39 15.04 -5.07
N ASP A 171 -0.25 14.37 -5.26
CA ASP A 171 -0.21 12.92 -5.45
C ASP A 171 -0.60 12.17 -4.17
N ILE A 172 -0.22 12.67 -2.99
CA ILE A 172 -0.68 12.15 -1.69
C ILE A 172 -2.19 12.27 -1.58
N ASP A 173 -2.77 13.43 -1.90
CA ASP A 173 -4.23 13.63 -1.84
C ASP A 173 -4.97 12.67 -2.76
N LYS A 174 -4.47 12.42 -3.96
CA LYS A 174 -5.06 11.43 -4.88
C LYS A 174 -5.03 10.02 -4.30
N ILE A 175 -3.90 9.60 -3.74
CA ILE A 175 -3.74 8.28 -3.11
C ILE A 175 -4.76 8.12 -1.96
N ILE A 176 -4.93 9.15 -1.13
CA ILE A 176 -5.87 9.16 -0.02
C ILE A 176 -7.32 9.05 -0.51
N VAL A 177 -7.71 9.87 -1.48
CA VAL A 177 -9.06 9.85 -2.05
C VAL A 177 -9.39 8.50 -2.69
N GLU A 178 -8.46 7.90 -3.41
CA GLU A 178 -8.64 6.57 -4.01
C GLU A 178 -8.85 5.49 -2.93
N LYS A 179 -8.04 5.53 -1.85
CA LYS A 179 -8.17 4.57 -0.75
C LYS A 179 -9.48 4.77 0.05
N GLU A 180 -9.88 6.00 0.30
CA GLU A 180 -11.17 6.30 0.94
C GLU A 180 -12.34 5.78 0.10
N LYS A 181 -12.30 6.01 -1.22
CA LYS A 181 -13.30 5.49 -2.14
C LYS A 181 -13.34 3.96 -2.12
N GLU A 182 -12.18 3.31 -2.11
CA GLU A 182 -12.09 1.85 -2.00
C GLU A 182 -12.78 1.33 -0.73
N ILE A 183 -12.51 1.97 0.43
CA ILE A 183 -13.11 1.59 1.72
C ILE A 183 -14.63 1.80 1.73
N MET A 184 -15.13 2.85 1.09
CA MET A 184 -16.55 3.20 1.12
C MET A 184 -17.40 2.47 0.09
N THR A 185 -16.81 1.93 -0.97
CA THR A 185 -17.56 1.31 -2.10
C THR A 185 -17.67 -0.21 -2.04
N VAL A 186 -17.07 -0.87 -1.08
CA VAL A 186 -17.06 -2.35 -0.95
C VAL A 186 -18.11 -2.85 0.04
#